data_36bf3441219fbe1097096df3d51224d0
#
_entry.id   36bf3441219fbe1097096df3d51224d0
#
_cell.length_a   1.000
_cell.length_b   1.000
_cell.length_c   1.000
_cell.angle_alpha   90.00
_cell.angle_beta   90.00
_cell.angle_gamma   90.00
#
_symmetry.space_group_name_H-M   'P 1'
#
loop_
_entity.id
_entity.type
_entity.pdbx_description
1 polymer ?
#
loop_
_entity_poly.entity_id
_entity_poly.type
_entity_poly.pdbx_seq_one_letter_code
_entity_poly.pdbx_strand_id
1 'polypeptide(L)'
;MPNYMQDLEGKVALVTGSARRIGAVTVRVLHQAGATVVVHYLRSAEEGERLCEELNAIRPQSCICQQADLSEFSAINELVHAVIKKAGRLDILVNNASSFYPTDVGSIIEEDWDNITGSNLKAPLFLSQAAAPYLTKSKGCIVNMVDIYGVRPLVKHPVYSVAKAGLVMLTKSLAKELGPNVRVNGIAPGAIIWPEEGMGTDEQQQLLEKTCLKRVGSPEDIAKAILFLIRDADYITGHILPVDGGRMVNQ
;
A
#
# COMPACT_ATOMS: atom_id res chain seq x y z
N MET A 1 29.47 -10.45 8.41
CA MET A 1 28.08 -10.06 8.72
C MET A 1 27.34 -9.90 7.40
N PRO A 2 26.13 -10.46 7.22
CA PRO A 2 25.36 -10.20 6.01
C PRO A 2 25.16 -8.69 5.88
N ASN A 3 25.33 -8.17 4.67
CA ASN A 3 25.12 -6.76 4.39
C ASN A 3 23.62 -6.52 4.20
N TYR A 4 22.89 -6.26 5.28
CA TYR A 4 21.43 -6.08 5.28
C TYR A 4 20.95 -4.84 4.49
N MET A 5 21.86 -4.08 3.87
CA MET A 5 21.51 -2.81 3.22
C MET A 5 21.06 -2.93 1.77
N GLN A 6 21.23 -4.09 1.09
CA GLN A 6 20.86 -4.27 -0.33
C GLN A 6 20.20 -5.62 -0.64
N ASP A 7 19.42 -6.16 0.29
CA ASP A 7 18.80 -7.51 0.15
C ASP A 7 17.70 -7.60 -0.94
N LEU A 8 17.30 -6.46 -1.51
CA LEU A 8 16.33 -6.40 -2.62
C LEU A 8 17.00 -6.11 -3.97
N GLU A 9 18.31 -6.25 -4.09
CA GLU A 9 19.03 -6.09 -5.36
C GLU A 9 18.49 -7.07 -6.42
N GLY A 10 18.24 -6.55 -7.64
CA GLY A 10 17.64 -7.31 -8.73
C GLY A 10 16.14 -7.64 -8.57
N LYS A 11 15.48 -7.17 -7.50
CA LYS A 11 14.03 -7.26 -7.32
C LYS A 11 13.32 -6.05 -7.88
N VAL A 12 12.10 -6.25 -8.38
CA VAL A 12 11.23 -5.18 -8.90
C VAL A 12 9.99 -5.06 -8.02
N ALA A 13 9.72 -3.84 -7.54
CA ALA A 13 8.59 -3.51 -6.67
C ALA A 13 7.64 -2.52 -7.35
N LEU A 14 6.39 -2.90 -7.54
CA LEU A 14 5.31 -2.01 -7.92
C LEU A 14 4.58 -1.50 -6.67
N VAL A 15 4.54 -0.18 -6.47
CA VAL A 15 3.81 0.45 -5.37
C VAL A 15 2.72 1.36 -5.95
N THR A 16 1.46 1.04 -5.72
CA THR A 16 0.34 1.84 -6.25
C THR A 16 0.10 3.11 -5.43
N GLY A 17 -0.30 4.21 -6.10
CA GLY A 17 -0.54 5.50 -5.43
C GLY A 17 0.70 6.03 -4.70
N SER A 18 1.87 5.94 -5.34
CA SER A 18 3.15 6.14 -4.66
C SER A 18 3.89 7.42 -5.03
N ALA A 19 3.24 8.36 -5.74
CA ALA A 19 3.84 9.66 -6.02
C ALA A 19 4.00 10.54 -4.77
N ARG A 20 3.18 10.35 -3.74
CA ARG A 20 3.13 11.18 -2.52
C ARG A 20 2.97 10.35 -1.24
N ARG A 21 3.14 11.02 -0.08
CA ARG A 21 2.81 10.53 1.27
C ARG A 21 3.44 9.16 1.58
N ILE A 22 2.70 8.23 2.18
CA ILE A 22 3.17 6.89 2.58
C ILE A 22 3.76 6.12 1.40
N GLY A 23 3.10 6.19 0.24
CA GLY A 23 3.58 5.50 -0.96
C GLY A 23 4.96 5.96 -1.42
N ALA A 24 5.20 7.27 -1.43
CA ALA A 24 6.50 7.84 -1.83
C ALA A 24 7.61 7.43 -0.85
N VAL A 25 7.35 7.44 0.47
CA VAL A 25 8.31 6.98 1.48
C VAL A 25 8.57 5.48 1.33
N THR A 26 7.53 4.68 1.07
CA THR A 26 7.67 3.24 0.81
C THR A 26 8.58 2.99 -0.39
N VAL A 27 8.36 3.71 -1.49
CA VAL A 27 9.22 3.62 -2.69
C VAL A 27 10.68 3.95 -2.35
N ARG A 28 10.93 5.03 -1.61
CA ARG A 28 12.30 5.42 -1.18
C ARG A 28 12.97 4.33 -0.34
N VAL A 29 12.24 3.76 0.61
CA VAL A 29 12.77 2.69 1.50
C VAL A 29 13.08 1.42 0.70
N LEU A 30 12.20 1.00 -0.21
CA LEU A 30 12.45 -0.16 -1.07
C LEU A 30 13.61 0.09 -2.05
N HIS A 31 13.70 1.28 -2.61
CA HIS A 31 14.81 1.68 -3.48
C HIS A 31 16.14 1.67 -2.73
N GLN A 32 16.18 2.22 -1.52
CA GLN A 32 17.37 2.21 -0.65
C GLN A 32 17.79 0.79 -0.26
N ALA A 33 16.82 -0.14 -0.12
CA ALA A 33 17.08 -1.56 0.10
C ALA A 33 17.55 -2.31 -1.16
N GLY A 34 17.72 -1.64 -2.31
CA GLY A 34 18.26 -2.21 -3.54
C GLY A 34 17.24 -2.51 -4.64
N ALA A 35 15.92 -2.44 -4.38
CA ALA A 35 14.91 -2.75 -5.38
C ALA A 35 14.88 -1.73 -6.54
N THR A 36 14.60 -2.20 -7.74
CA THR A 36 14.05 -1.34 -8.80
C THR A 36 12.58 -1.09 -8.47
N VAL A 37 12.18 0.17 -8.43
CA VAL A 37 10.84 0.56 -7.99
C VAL A 37 10.00 1.12 -9.13
N VAL A 38 8.71 0.83 -9.10
CA VAL A 38 7.73 1.41 -10.03
C VAL A 38 6.80 2.32 -9.24
N VAL A 39 6.90 3.62 -9.52
CA VAL A 39 6.03 4.66 -8.99
C VAL A 39 4.77 4.72 -9.84
N HIS A 40 3.64 4.33 -9.26
CA HIS A 40 2.35 4.46 -9.92
C HIS A 40 1.57 5.65 -9.36
N TYR A 41 0.90 6.38 -10.26
CA TYR A 41 0.02 7.50 -9.93
C TYR A 41 -1.19 7.55 -10.87
N LEU A 42 -2.24 8.27 -10.47
CA LEU A 42 -3.38 8.61 -11.32
C LEU A 42 -3.28 10.06 -11.83
N ARG A 43 -3.19 11.03 -10.91
CA ARG A 43 -3.22 12.47 -11.22
C ARG A 43 -1.94 13.23 -10.83
N SER A 44 -1.10 12.66 -9.98
CA SER A 44 0.10 13.28 -9.44
C SER A 44 1.33 13.03 -10.33
N ALA A 45 1.26 13.45 -11.61
CA ALA A 45 2.32 13.21 -12.59
C ALA A 45 3.62 13.91 -12.19
N GLU A 46 3.55 15.20 -11.86
CA GLU A 46 4.71 16.02 -11.51
C GLU A 46 5.48 15.46 -10.31
N GLU A 47 4.76 15.08 -9.25
CA GLU A 47 5.39 14.50 -8.06
C GLU A 47 5.96 13.10 -8.33
N GLY A 48 5.27 12.30 -9.16
CA GLY A 48 5.73 10.97 -9.54
C GLY A 48 7.00 11.02 -10.39
N GLU A 49 7.03 11.88 -11.39
CA GLU A 49 8.19 12.09 -12.27
C GLU A 49 9.38 12.63 -11.48
N ARG A 50 9.19 13.66 -10.66
CA ARG A 50 10.23 14.21 -9.78
C ARG A 50 10.81 13.15 -8.83
N LEU A 51 9.95 12.30 -8.24
CA LEU A 51 10.42 11.19 -7.39
C LEU A 51 11.27 10.20 -8.20
N CYS A 52 10.86 9.85 -9.41
CA CYS A 52 11.60 8.96 -10.28
C CYS A 52 12.95 9.56 -10.72
N GLU A 53 12.99 10.84 -11.07
CA GLU A 53 14.24 11.55 -11.41
C GLU A 53 15.22 11.53 -10.23
N GLU A 54 14.74 11.86 -9.03
CA GLU A 54 15.53 11.84 -7.80
C GLU A 54 16.15 10.46 -7.56
N LEU A 55 15.35 9.39 -7.63
CA LEU A 55 15.82 8.03 -7.39
C LEU A 55 16.77 7.53 -8.48
N ASN A 56 16.52 7.88 -9.73
CA ASN A 56 17.42 7.56 -10.85
C ASN A 56 18.73 8.35 -10.81
N ALA A 57 18.76 9.53 -10.21
CA ALA A 57 20.00 10.25 -9.95
C ALA A 57 20.90 9.54 -8.92
N ILE A 58 20.29 8.86 -7.94
CA ILE A 58 21.00 8.05 -6.94
C ILE A 58 21.50 6.73 -7.56
N ARG A 59 20.64 6.03 -8.29
CA ARG A 59 20.94 4.76 -8.95
C ARG A 59 20.26 4.72 -10.34
N PRO A 60 21.04 4.82 -11.44
CA PRO A 60 20.48 4.89 -12.79
C PRO A 60 19.57 3.69 -13.13
N GLN A 61 18.47 3.95 -13.82
CA GLN A 61 17.51 2.95 -14.29
C GLN A 61 16.85 2.10 -13.17
N SER A 62 16.78 2.63 -11.96
CA SER A 62 16.23 1.94 -10.79
C SER A 62 14.84 2.42 -10.37
N CYS A 63 14.29 3.42 -11.07
CA CYS A 63 12.93 3.89 -10.85
C CYS A 63 12.20 4.08 -12.19
N ILE A 64 10.98 3.53 -12.27
CA ILE A 64 10.09 3.62 -13.43
C ILE A 64 8.84 4.38 -13.00
N CYS A 65 8.45 5.40 -13.74
CA CYS A 65 7.19 6.12 -13.50
C CYS A 65 6.11 5.57 -14.43
N GLN A 66 4.90 5.31 -13.91
CA GLN A 66 3.81 4.74 -14.67
C GLN A 66 2.45 5.28 -14.21
N GLN A 67 1.73 5.93 -15.13
CA GLN A 67 0.35 6.35 -14.92
C GLN A 67 -0.62 5.22 -15.24
N ALA A 68 -1.66 5.07 -14.40
CA ALA A 68 -2.82 4.23 -14.71
C ALA A 68 -4.04 4.67 -13.89
N ASP A 69 -5.24 4.45 -14.43
CA ASP A 69 -6.47 4.56 -13.64
C ASP A 69 -6.88 3.16 -13.17
N LEU A 70 -6.75 2.91 -11.87
CA LEU A 70 -7.06 1.61 -11.27
C LEU A 70 -8.58 1.35 -11.11
N SER A 71 -9.44 2.31 -11.43
CA SER A 71 -10.89 2.07 -11.56
C SER A 71 -11.21 1.27 -12.82
N GLU A 72 -10.36 1.38 -13.85
CA GLU A 72 -10.51 0.75 -15.14
C GLU A 72 -9.79 -0.61 -15.20
N PHE A 73 -10.56 -1.67 -15.46
CA PHE A 73 -10.02 -3.05 -15.48
C PHE A 73 -8.93 -3.24 -16.55
N SER A 74 -9.08 -2.65 -17.72
CA SER A 74 -8.07 -2.72 -18.81
C SER A 74 -6.76 -2.06 -18.38
N ALA A 75 -6.82 -0.89 -17.74
CA ALA A 75 -5.65 -0.15 -17.29
C ALA A 75 -4.85 -0.91 -16.21
N ILE A 76 -5.50 -1.72 -15.39
CA ILE A 76 -4.82 -2.60 -14.41
C ILE A 76 -3.93 -3.62 -15.11
N ASN A 77 -4.45 -4.29 -16.14
CA ASN A 77 -3.66 -5.26 -16.91
C ASN A 77 -2.51 -4.58 -17.67
N GLU A 78 -2.80 -3.45 -18.30
CA GLU A 78 -1.81 -2.65 -19.02
C GLU A 78 -0.69 -2.16 -18.10
N LEU A 79 -1.00 -1.75 -16.87
CA LEU A 79 -0.02 -1.36 -15.86
C LEU A 79 0.96 -2.51 -15.59
N VAL A 80 0.45 -3.71 -15.28
CA VAL A 80 1.31 -4.87 -15.00
C VAL A 80 2.14 -5.25 -16.23
N HIS A 81 1.55 -5.26 -17.43
CA HIS A 81 2.27 -5.54 -18.66
C HIS A 81 3.37 -4.49 -18.93
N ALA A 82 3.10 -3.19 -18.69
CA ALA A 82 4.08 -2.14 -18.84
C ALA A 82 5.26 -2.31 -17.87
N VAL A 83 5.00 -2.71 -16.62
CA VAL A 83 6.06 -3.04 -15.64
C VAL A 83 6.93 -4.18 -16.17
N ILE A 84 6.31 -5.28 -16.62
CA ILE A 84 7.06 -6.43 -17.14
C ILE A 84 7.84 -6.07 -18.40
N LYS A 85 7.26 -5.31 -19.30
CA LYS A 85 7.95 -4.84 -20.53
C LYS A 85 9.18 -4.00 -20.22
N LYS A 86 9.12 -3.12 -19.20
CA LYS A 86 10.21 -2.20 -18.83
C LYS A 86 11.25 -2.85 -17.92
N ALA A 87 10.82 -3.64 -16.93
CA ALA A 87 11.67 -4.17 -15.88
C ALA A 87 11.99 -5.68 -16.01
N GLY A 88 11.30 -6.40 -16.92
CA GLY A 88 11.52 -7.83 -17.17
C GLY A 88 10.94 -8.78 -16.13
N ARG A 89 10.56 -8.28 -14.95
CA ARG A 89 10.06 -9.09 -13.81
C ARG A 89 9.19 -8.27 -12.87
N LEU A 90 8.51 -8.96 -11.96
CA LEU A 90 7.84 -8.37 -10.80
C LEU A 90 8.02 -9.31 -9.61
N ASP A 91 8.49 -8.79 -8.49
CA ASP A 91 8.76 -9.54 -7.26
C ASP A 91 7.87 -9.10 -6.10
N ILE A 92 7.51 -7.82 -6.09
CA ILE A 92 6.82 -7.19 -4.97
C ILE A 92 5.69 -6.33 -5.52
N LEU A 93 4.48 -6.56 -5.00
CA LEU A 93 3.32 -5.70 -5.23
C LEU A 93 2.88 -5.09 -3.91
N VAL A 94 2.86 -3.75 -3.83
CA VAL A 94 2.29 -3.02 -2.70
C VAL A 94 1.03 -2.30 -3.16
N ASN A 95 -0.14 -2.81 -2.76
CA ASN A 95 -1.44 -2.20 -3.00
C ASN A 95 -1.66 -1.07 -1.99
N ASN A 96 -1.16 0.14 -2.30
CA ASN A 96 -1.21 1.30 -1.43
C ASN A 96 -2.22 2.38 -1.89
N ALA A 97 -2.60 2.42 -3.18
CA ALA A 97 -3.60 3.38 -3.67
C ALA A 97 -4.91 3.28 -2.88
N SER A 98 -5.47 4.43 -2.48
CA SER A 98 -6.66 4.50 -1.64
C SER A 98 -7.42 5.80 -1.87
N SER A 99 -8.74 5.72 -1.91
CA SER A 99 -9.66 6.86 -1.77
C SER A 99 -10.24 6.86 -0.36
N PHE A 100 -10.27 8.04 0.27
CA PHE A 100 -10.75 8.20 1.64
C PHE A 100 -11.47 9.53 1.78
N TYR A 101 -12.77 9.48 2.06
CA TYR A 101 -13.62 10.64 2.38
C TYR A 101 -14.89 10.16 3.12
N PRO A 102 -15.58 11.07 3.84
CA PRO A 102 -16.80 10.73 4.56
C PRO A 102 -17.94 10.29 3.64
N THR A 103 -18.74 9.31 4.10
CA THR A 103 -19.92 8.79 3.43
C THR A 103 -21.04 8.61 4.47
N ASP A 104 -21.74 9.68 4.80
CA ASP A 104 -22.76 9.66 5.86
C ASP A 104 -23.96 8.81 5.46
N VAL A 105 -24.42 7.92 6.36
CA VAL A 105 -25.63 7.11 6.13
C VAL A 105 -26.83 8.01 5.90
N GLY A 106 -27.53 7.80 4.80
CA GLY A 106 -28.65 8.60 4.34
C GLY A 106 -28.32 9.55 3.17
N SER A 107 -27.01 9.77 2.88
CA SER A 107 -26.55 10.56 1.73
C SER A 107 -25.58 9.81 0.81
N ILE A 108 -25.29 8.54 1.09
CA ILE A 108 -24.42 7.71 0.25
C ILE A 108 -25.05 7.52 -1.13
N ILE A 109 -24.28 7.80 -2.17
CA ILE A 109 -24.66 7.53 -3.56
C ILE A 109 -23.83 6.39 -4.15
N GLU A 110 -24.27 5.83 -5.27
CA GLU A 110 -23.58 4.70 -5.94
C GLU A 110 -22.13 5.06 -6.32
N GLU A 111 -21.90 6.31 -6.74
CA GLU A 111 -20.58 6.80 -7.08
C GLU A 111 -19.59 6.75 -5.87
N ASP A 112 -20.06 7.03 -4.65
CA ASP A 112 -19.25 6.91 -3.44
C ASP A 112 -18.81 5.46 -3.21
N TRP A 113 -19.77 4.54 -3.39
CA TRP A 113 -19.50 3.11 -3.29
C TRP A 113 -18.46 2.67 -4.32
N ASP A 114 -18.68 3.00 -5.61
CA ASP A 114 -17.80 2.59 -6.69
C ASP A 114 -16.38 3.18 -6.55
N ASN A 115 -16.27 4.45 -6.23
CA ASN A 115 -14.97 5.12 -6.04
C ASN A 115 -14.18 4.53 -4.87
N ILE A 116 -14.82 4.36 -3.71
CA ILE A 116 -14.13 3.87 -2.52
C ILE A 116 -13.85 2.38 -2.62
N THR A 117 -14.81 1.54 -2.99
CA THR A 117 -14.57 0.10 -3.14
C THR A 117 -13.70 -0.18 -4.36
N GLY A 118 -13.79 0.61 -5.42
CA GLY A 118 -12.97 0.55 -6.61
C GLY A 118 -11.49 0.59 -6.29
N SER A 119 -11.06 1.63 -5.59
CA SER A 119 -9.66 1.84 -5.25
C SER A 119 -9.17 0.96 -4.10
N ASN A 120 -10.01 0.70 -3.08
CA ASN A 120 -9.59 0.05 -1.84
C ASN A 120 -9.76 -1.48 -1.82
N LEU A 121 -10.57 -2.04 -2.74
CA LEU A 121 -10.88 -3.48 -2.76
C LEU A 121 -10.79 -4.08 -4.15
N LYS A 122 -11.51 -3.53 -5.14
CA LYS A 122 -11.54 -4.04 -6.52
C LYS A 122 -10.15 -3.97 -7.16
N ALA A 123 -9.49 -2.82 -7.12
CA ALA A 123 -8.15 -2.65 -7.70
C ALA A 123 -7.10 -3.59 -7.07
N PRO A 124 -6.97 -3.74 -5.74
CA PRO A 124 -6.10 -4.73 -5.13
C PRO A 124 -6.35 -6.16 -5.59
N LEU A 125 -7.62 -6.58 -5.76
CA LEU A 125 -7.95 -7.91 -6.27
C LEU A 125 -7.41 -8.12 -7.68
N PHE A 126 -7.74 -7.23 -8.61
CA PHE A 126 -7.40 -7.41 -10.01
C PHE A 126 -5.91 -7.15 -10.30
N LEU A 127 -5.26 -6.24 -9.56
CA LEU A 127 -3.80 -6.08 -9.61
C LEU A 127 -3.09 -7.35 -9.13
N SER A 128 -3.56 -7.94 -8.02
CA SER A 128 -3.00 -9.19 -7.51
C SER A 128 -3.19 -10.33 -8.51
N GLN A 129 -4.36 -10.43 -9.17
CA GLN A 129 -4.62 -11.41 -10.22
C GLN A 129 -3.69 -11.21 -11.42
N ALA A 130 -3.57 -9.99 -11.93
CA ALA A 130 -2.70 -9.69 -13.08
C ALA A 130 -1.22 -9.92 -12.76
N ALA A 131 -0.79 -9.64 -11.54
CA ALA A 131 0.59 -9.82 -11.08
C ALA A 131 0.93 -11.28 -10.71
N ALA A 132 -0.06 -12.10 -10.36
CA ALA A 132 0.12 -13.44 -9.81
C ALA A 132 1.06 -14.35 -10.64
N PRO A 133 0.99 -14.43 -11.99
CA PRO A 133 1.89 -15.26 -12.76
C PRO A 133 3.37 -14.88 -12.60
N TYR A 134 3.63 -13.57 -12.53
CA TYR A 134 4.99 -13.02 -12.41
C TYR A 134 5.52 -13.17 -10.98
N LEU A 135 4.68 -12.89 -9.97
CA LEU A 135 5.00 -13.09 -8.56
C LEU A 135 5.25 -14.57 -8.25
N THR A 136 4.47 -15.48 -8.83
CA THR A 136 4.70 -16.93 -8.69
C THR A 136 6.06 -17.34 -9.26
N LYS A 137 6.43 -16.84 -10.45
CA LYS A 137 7.73 -17.11 -11.08
C LYS A 137 8.90 -16.59 -10.25
N SER A 138 8.73 -15.43 -9.60
CA SER A 138 9.78 -14.81 -8.78
C SER A 138 9.78 -15.27 -7.32
N LYS A 139 8.80 -16.08 -6.89
CA LYS A 139 8.51 -16.43 -5.48
C LYS A 139 8.37 -15.13 -4.64
N GLY A 140 7.56 -14.21 -5.16
CA GLY A 140 7.44 -12.86 -4.63
C GLY A 140 6.44 -12.71 -3.50
N CYS A 141 6.03 -11.47 -3.27
CA CYS A 141 5.04 -11.17 -2.23
C CYS A 141 4.11 -10.00 -2.60
N ILE A 142 2.96 -9.98 -1.93
CA ILE A 142 1.98 -8.89 -1.98
C ILE A 142 1.84 -8.30 -0.58
N VAL A 143 1.84 -6.97 -0.48
CA VAL A 143 1.51 -6.25 0.74
C VAL A 143 0.32 -5.34 0.46
N ASN A 144 -0.78 -5.56 1.15
CA ASN A 144 -2.00 -4.75 1.05
C ASN A 144 -2.00 -3.67 2.13
N MET A 145 -2.20 -2.41 1.74
CA MET A 145 -2.42 -1.32 2.67
C MET A 145 -3.88 -1.37 3.17
N VAL A 146 -4.08 -2.11 4.25
CA VAL A 146 -5.36 -2.21 4.93
C VAL A 146 -5.60 -0.91 5.72
N ASP A 147 -6.23 -0.98 6.86
CA ASP A 147 -6.41 0.08 7.86
C ASP A 147 -6.94 -0.55 9.15
N ILE A 148 -6.69 0.06 10.31
CA ILE A 148 -7.35 -0.35 11.55
C ILE A 148 -8.88 -0.26 11.43
N TYR A 149 -9.39 0.60 10.56
CA TYR A 149 -10.82 0.76 10.27
C TYR A 149 -11.44 -0.38 9.43
N GLY A 150 -10.64 -1.32 8.97
CA GLY A 150 -11.10 -2.61 8.46
C GLY A 150 -11.49 -3.61 9.55
N VAL A 151 -11.16 -3.32 10.81
CA VAL A 151 -11.50 -4.14 11.98
C VAL A 151 -12.41 -3.38 12.95
N ARG A 152 -12.17 -2.08 13.12
CA ARG A 152 -12.97 -1.17 13.97
C ARG A 152 -13.56 -0.07 13.09
N PRO A 153 -14.89 -0.01 12.90
CA PRO A 153 -15.48 0.93 11.95
C PRO A 153 -15.24 2.39 12.35
N LEU A 154 -15.04 3.25 11.34
CA LEU A 154 -14.92 4.69 11.52
C LEU A 154 -16.29 5.34 11.32
N VAL A 155 -16.68 6.19 12.27
CA VAL A 155 -17.91 7.00 12.15
C VAL A 155 -17.83 7.87 10.89
N LYS A 156 -18.96 8.04 10.20
CA LYS A 156 -19.09 8.74 8.91
C LYS A 156 -18.35 8.11 7.71
N HIS A 157 -17.76 6.92 7.86
CA HIS A 157 -17.01 6.26 6.78
C HIS A 157 -17.42 4.80 6.59
N PRO A 158 -18.72 4.44 6.52
CA PRO A 158 -19.13 3.04 6.43
C PRO A 158 -18.63 2.36 5.15
N VAL A 159 -18.66 3.02 3.99
CA VAL A 159 -18.19 2.43 2.72
C VAL A 159 -16.70 2.13 2.78
N TYR A 160 -15.90 3.05 3.31
CA TYR A 160 -14.46 2.83 3.49
C TYR A 160 -14.18 1.67 4.46
N SER A 161 -14.85 1.63 5.61
CA SER A 161 -14.68 0.55 6.59
C SER A 161 -15.01 -0.82 5.99
N VAL A 162 -16.11 -0.91 5.20
CA VAL A 162 -16.48 -2.15 4.48
C VAL A 162 -15.43 -2.53 3.46
N ALA A 163 -14.93 -1.59 2.66
CA ALA A 163 -13.88 -1.85 1.67
C ALA A 163 -12.58 -2.36 2.34
N LYS A 164 -12.17 -1.74 3.45
CA LYS A 164 -10.97 -2.18 4.20
C LYS A 164 -11.18 -3.52 4.92
N ALA A 165 -12.38 -3.81 5.43
CA ALA A 165 -12.73 -5.13 5.95
C ALA A 165 -12.70 -6.20 4.85
N GLY A 166 -13.21 -5.88 3.66
CA GLY A 166 -13.08 -6.71 2.46
C GLY A 166 -11.62 -6.98 2.10
N LEU A 167 -10.75 -5.95 2.18
CA LEU A 167 -9.31 -6.10 1.90
C LEU A 167 -8.59 -6.97 2.94
N VAL A 168 -9.01 -6.96 4.22
CA VAL A 168 -8.55 -7.92 5.23
C VAL A 168 -8.84 -9.34 4.79
N MET A 169 -10.08 -9.64 4.38
CA MET A 169 -10.46 -10.98 3.93
C MET A 169 -9.77 -11.34 2.62
N LEU A 170 -9.66 -10.41 1.66
CA LEU A 170 -8.94 -10.60 0.41
C LEU A 170 -7.49 -10.98 0.65
N THR A 171 -6.80 -10.33 1.59
CA THR A 171 -5.42 -10.66 1.98
C THR A 171 -5.30 -12.13 2.40
N LYS A 172 -6.21 -12.60 3.25
CA LYS A 172 -6.23 -13.99 3.74
C LYS A 172 -6.55 -14.98 2.61
N SER A 173 -7.53 -14.65 1.76
CA SER A 173 -7.92 -15.48 0.62
C SER A 173 -6.77 -15.63 -0.37
N LEU A 174 -6.13 -14.52 -0.76
CA LEU A 174 -4.99 -14.56 -1.68
C LEU A 174 -3.78 -15.29 -1.09
N ALA A 175 -3.54 -15.18 0.21
CA ALA A 175 -2.48 -15.95 0.88
C ALA A 175 -2.69 -17.46 0.75
N LYS A 176 -3.95 -17.91 0.84
CA LYS A 176 -4.33 -19.33 0.66
C LYS A 176 -4.24 -19.77 -0.80
N GLU A 177 -4.71 -18.94 -1.73
CA GLU A 177 -4.77 -19.28 -3.16
C GLU A 177 -3.39 -19.24 -3.84
N LEU A 178 -2.50 -18.31 -3.44
CA LEU A 178 -1.21 -18.11 -4.08
C LEU A 178 -0.04 -18.80 -3.37
N GLY A 179 -0.27 -19.35 -2.18
CA GLY A 179 0.70 -20.22 -1.51
C GLY A 179 0.93 -21.52 -2.27
N PRO A 180 2.13 -22.11 -2.19
CA PRO A 180 3.29 -21.68 -1.41
C PRO A 180 4.22 -20.68 -2.12
N ASN A 181 3.88 -20.24 -3.33
CA ASN A 181 4.81 -19.48 -4.18
C ASN A 181 4.80 -17.97 -3.90
N VAL A 182 3.68 -17.43 -3.40
CA VAL A 182 3.54 -15.99 -3.14
C VAL A 182 3.02 -15.78 -1.72
N ARG A 183 3.72 -14.99 -0.91
CA ARG A 183 3.24 -14.54 0.39
C ARG A 183 2.33 -13.31 0.22
N VAL A 184 1.23 -13.26 0.95
CA VAL A 184 0.31 -12.12 0.92
C VAL A 184 0.00 -11.68 2.33
N ASN A 185 0.37 -10.45 2.67
CA ASN A 185 0.14 -9.87 3.99
C ASN A 185 -0.46 -8.47 3.89
N GLY A 186 -0.93 -7.94 5.00
CA GLY A 186 -1.44 -6.59 5.10
C GLY A 186 -0.76 -5.79 6.20
N ILE A 187 -0.70 -4.47 6.00
CA ILE A 187 -0.39 -3.49 7.03
C ILE A 187 -1.68 -2.77 7.37
N ALA A 188 -1.97 -2.60 8.66
CA ALA A 188 -3.09 -1.79 9.15
C ALA A 188 -2.56 -0.55 9.88
N PRO A 189 -2.42 0.59 9.18
CA PRO A 189 -1.99 1.84 9.78
C PRO A 189 -3.01 2.35 10.80
N GLY A 190 -2.52 3.02 11.84
CA GLY A 190 -3.29 3.90 12.68
C GLY A 190 -3.29 5.34 12.15
N ALA A 191 -3.20 6.31 13.05
CA ALA A 191 -3.02 7.71 12.66
C ALA A 191 -1.58 7.95 12.20
N ILE A 192 -1.41 8.14 10.90
CA ILE A 192 -0.14 8.40 10.23
C ILE A 192 -0.28 9.72 9.49
N ILE A 193 0.46 10.73 9.84
CA ILE A 193 0.36 12.08 9.26
C ILE A 193 -1.00 12.76 9.58
N TRP A 194 -0.96 14.02 9.87
CA TRP A 194 -2.16 14.86 9.98
C TRP A 194 -2.80 15.06 8.59
N PRO A 195 -4.13 15.21 8.50
CA PRO A 195 -4.79 15.61 7.26
C PRO A 195 -4.22 16.91 6.70
N GLU A 196 -4.15 17.03 5.38
CA GLU A 196 -3.64 18.24 4.71
C GLU A 196 -4.50 19.49 5.00
N GLU A 197 -5.81 19.29 5.18
CA GLU A 197 -6.76 20.35 5.54
C GLU A 197 -6.63 20.81 6.99
N GLY A 198 -5.73 20.18 7.75
CA GLY A 198 -5.57 20.42 9.17
C GLY A 198 -6.56 19.62 10.03
N MET A 199 -6.25 19.53 11.29
CA MET A 199 -7.12 18.94 12.32
C MET A 199 -7.07 19.88 13.53
N GLY A 200 -8.21 20.14 14.15
CA GLY A 200 -8.28 20.98 15.34
C GLY A 200 -7.40 20.45 16.48
N THR A 201 -6.89 21.35 17.30
CA THR A 201 -6.00 20.98 18.43
C THR A 201 -6.65 19.99 19.37
N ASP A 202 -7.94 20.14 19.66
CA ASP A 202 -8.70 19.25 20.54
C ASP A 202 -8.87 17.85 19.91
N GLU A 203 -9.11 17.76 18.60
CA GLU A 203 -9.20 16.48 17.88
C GLU A 203 -7.85 15.76 17.84
N GLN A 204 -6.76 16.54 17.66
CA GLN A 204 -5.39 16.01 17.74
C GLN A 204 -5.11 15.43 19.12
N GLN A 205 -5.45 16.16 20.18
CA GLN A 205 -5.28 15.73 21.56
C GLN A 205 -6.06 14.43 21.84
N GLN A 206 -7.34 14.36 21.47
CA GLN A 206 -8.17 13.17 21.62
C GLN A 206 -7.61 11.96 20.85
N LEU A 207 -7.05 12.18 19.66
CA LEU A 207 -6.43 11.12 18.88
C LEU A 207 -5.18 10.58 19.59
N LEU A 208 -4.35 11.46 20.15
CA LEU A 208 -3.16 11.08 20.90
C LEU A 208 -3.53 10.36 22.21
N GLU A 209 -4.58 10.78 22.90
CA GLU A 209 -5.09 10.12 24.12
C GLU A 209 -5.50 8.67 23.84
N LYS A 210 -6.11 8.42 22.66
CA LYS A 210 -6.51 7.08 22.20
C LYS A 210 -5.35 6.26 21.62
N THR A 211 -4.13 6.77 21.58
CA THR A 211 -2.96 6.08 21.09
C THR A 211 -2.03 5.73 22.26
N CYS A 212 -1.71 4.45 22.47
CA CYS A 212 -0.88 4.03 23.61
C CYS A 212 0.51 4.70 23.61
N LEU A 213 1.13 4.84 22.43
CA LEU A 213 2.43 5.49 22.28
C LEU A 213 2.38 7.03 22.34
N LYS A 214 1.18 7.64 22.49
CA LYS A 214 0.98 9.08 22.65
C LYS A 214 1.64 9.95 21.57
N ARG A 215 1.81 9.40 20.36
CA ARG A 215 2.29 10.11 19.19
C ARG A 215 1.58 9.64 17.92
N VAL A 216 1.55 10.48 16.92
CA VAL A 216 1.21 10.08 15.55
C VAL A 216 2.35 9.24 14.98
N GLY A 217 2.03 8.25 14.17
CA GLY A 217 3.02 7.52 13.40
C GLY A 217 3.55 8.36 12.24
N SER A 218 4.67 7.95 11.68
CA SER A 218 5.24 8.54 10.47
C SER A 218 5.09 7.59 9.27
N PRO A 219 5.18 8.10 8.03
CA PRO A 219 5.25 7.26 6.84
C PRO A 219 6.38 6.24 6.90
N GLU A 220 7.49 6.58 7.57
CA GLU A 220 8.64 5.70 7.78
C GLU A 220 8.30 4.52 8.69
N ASP A 221 7.44 4.70 9.70
CA ASP A 221 6.96 3.60 10.56
C ASP A 221 6.23 2.54 9.69
N ILE A 222 5.43 2.99 8.72
CA ILE A 222 4.72 2.11 7.77
C ILE A 222 5.69 1.47 6.76
N ALA A 223 6.56 2.26 6.14
CA ALA A 223 7.49 1.78 5.13
C ALA A 223 8.47 0.73 5.69
N LYS A 224 8.93 0.89 6.93
CA LYS A 224 9.76 -0.11 7.63
C LYS A 224 9.00 -1.40 7.89
N ALA A 225 7.73 -1.33 8.28
CA ALA A 225 6.90 -2.52 8.46
C ALA A 225 6.62 -3.25 7.14
N ILE A 226 6.41 -2.51 6.05
CA ILE A 226 6.31 -3.07 4.69
C ILE A 226 7.61 -3.77 4.31
N LEU A 227 8.78 -3.11 4.49
CA LEU A 227 10.09 -3.71 4.20
C LEU A 227 10.30 -4.99 5.01
N PHE A 228 9.96 -5.01 6.31
CA PHE A 228 10.02 -6.20 7.15
C PHE A 228 9.19 -7.35 6.56
N LEU A 229 7.94 -7.11 6.17
CA LEU A 229 7.08 -8.15 5.58
C LEU A 229 7.61 -8.66 4.23
N ILE A 230 8.30 -7.82 3.48
CA ILE A 230 8.89 -8.18 2.19
C ILE A 230 10.17 -9.01 2.39
N ARG A 231 11.08 -8.54 3.25
CA ARG A 231 12.46 -9.00 3.35
C ARG A 231 12.69 -10.06 4.43
N ASP A 232 12.11 -9.87 5.60
CA ASP A 232 12.49 -10.62 6.81
C ASP A 232 11.41 -11.61 7.28
N ALA A 233 10.23 -11.62 6.67
CA ALA A 233 9.05 -12.36 7.12
C ALA A 233 8.74 -13.58 6.24
N ASP A 234 9.71 -14.43 5.97
CA ASP A 234 9.58 -15.56 5.02
C ASP A 234 8.54 -16.59 5.42
N TYR A 235 8.22 -16.70 6.70
CA TYR A 235 7.22 -17.64 7.22
C TYR A 235 5.92 -16.94 7.68
N ILE A 236 5.67 -15.71 7.18
CA ILE A 236 4.45 -14.95 7.47
C ILE A 236 3.65 -14.77 6.18
N THR A 237 2.41 -15.30 6.16
CA THR A 237 1.43 -15.09 5.09
C THR A 237 0.01 -15.07 5.66
N GLY A 238 -0.91 -14.33 5.03
CA GLY A 238 -2.29 -14.18 5.48
C GLY A 238 -2.47 -13.31 6.73
N HIS A 239 -1.41 -12.63 7.19
CA HIS A 239 -1.44 -11.82 8.39
C HIS A 239 -1.69 -10.34 8.10
N ILE A 240 -2.38 -9.68 9.05
CA ILE A 240 -2.57 -8.22 9.05
C ILE A 240 -1.78 -7.67 10.24
N LEU A 241 -0.75 -6.88 9.96
CA LEU A 241 0.12 -6.29 10.98
C LEU A 241 -0.35 -4.86 11.30
N PRO A 242 -0.91 -4.60 12.49
CA PRO A 242 -1.22 -3.24 12.92
C PRO A 242 0.07 -2.43 13.15
N VAL A 243 0.11 -1.22 12.59
CA VAL A 243 1.17 -0.22 12.82
C VAL A 243 0.48 1.07 13.24
N ASP A 244 -0.03 1.08 14.46
CA ASP A 244 -1.05 2.01 14.93
C ASP A 244 -0.73 2.68 16.27
N GLY A 245 0.45 2.45 16.82
CA GLY A 245 0.85 2.95 18.13
C GLY A 245 0.00 2.41 19.29
N GLY A 246 -0.64 1.25 19.09
CA GLY A 246 -1.52 0.62 20.08
C GLY A 246 -2.95 1.19 20.10
N ARG A 247 -3.37 1.87 19.02
CA ARG A 247 -4.72 2.47 18.94
C ARG A 247 -5.84 1.43 18.90
N MET A 248 -5.59 0.24 18.35
CA MET A 248 -6.59 -0.84 18.30
C MET A 248 -6.87 -1.46 19.65
N VAL A 249 -5.90 -1.45 20.56
CA VAL A 249 -6.02 -2.07 21.90
C VAL A 249 -6.42 -1.07 22.99
N ASN A 250 -6.38 0.22 22.70
CA ASN A 250 -6.86 1.27 23.58
C ASN A 250 -8.35 1.51 23.32
N GLN A 251 -9.17 1.44 24.37
CA GLN A 251 -10.63 1.60 24.29
C GLN A 251 -11.08 3.06 24.33
#